data_c4c8aeaa69d1aa9684e118f62712ba8f
#
_entry.id   c4c8aeaa69d1aa9684e118f62712ba8f
#
_cell.length_a   1.000
_cell.length_b   1.000
_cell.length_c   1.000
_cell.angle_alpha   90.00
_cell.angle_beta   90.00
_cell.angle_gamma   90.00
#
_symmetry.space_group_name_H-M   'P 1'
#
loop_
_entity.id
_entity.type
_entity.pdbx_description
1 polymer ?
#
loop_
_entity_poly.entity_id
_entity_poly.type
_entity_poly.pdbx_seq_one_letter_code
_entity_poly.pdbx_strand_id
1 'polypeptide(L)'
;AFVELDWLLDTERFRFDGNVVFAHYWGFEDALGIFAPASVTGNTSMEYNIRKRIYIGLDCAFASRRRMVEVSEGLSTVSIPAYADLGLSFEYALSRKLSLWARGGNLLNMTIQRTPLYAEGGINFTAGICLNL
;
A
#
# COMPACT_ATOMS: atom_id res chain seq x y z
N ALA A 1 6.26 -15.51 16.00
CA ALA A 1 6.54 -16.21 14.73
C ALA A 1 6.00 -15.40 13.57
N PHE A 2 6.69 -15.41 12.45
CA PHE A 2 6.22 -14.78 11.22
C PHE A 2 6.50 -15.69 10.03
N VAL A 3 5.70 -15.55 9.00
CA VAL A 3 5.88 -16.20 7.69
C VAL A 3 5.77 -15.11 6.64
N GLU A 4 6.72 -15.06 5.75
CA GLU A 4 6.74 -14.14 4.62
C GLU A 4 6.70 -14.92 3.31
N LEU A 5 5.86 -14.48 2.40
CA LEU A 5 5.72 -15.03 1.06
C LEU A 5 5.98 -13.91 0.06
N ASP A 6 6.95 -14.12 -0.79
CA ASP A 6 7.32 -13.22 -1.87
C ASP A 6 7.06 -13.89 -3.22
N TRP A 7 6.64 -13.11 -4.20
CA TRP A 7 6.49 -13.57 -5.57
C TRP A 7 6.96 -12.51 -6.56
N LEU A 8 7.52 -12.98 -7.64
CA LEU A 8 7.94 -12.16 -8.76
C LEU A 8 7.70 -12.93 -10.07
N LEU A 9 6.89 -12.36 -10.94
CA LEU A 9 6.73 -12.76 -12.32
C LEU A 9 7.13 -11.58 -13.21
N ASP A 10 8.14 -11.76 -14.00
CA ASP A 10 8.66 -10.71 -14.88
C ASP A 10 8.75 -11.25 -16.32
N THR A 11 8.06 -10.59 -17.22
CA THR A 11 8.04 -10.87 -18.64
C THR A 11 8.27 -9.57 -19.42
N GLU A 12 8.49 -9.66 -20.73
CA GLU A 12 8.72 -8.47 -21.56
C GLU A 12 7.59 -7.43 -21.54
N ARG A 13 6.37 -7.85 -21.21
CA ARG A 13 5.18 -6.97 -21.24
C ARG A 13 4.48 -6.83 -19.91
N PHE A 14 4.71 -7.76 -19.01
CA PHE A 14 3.99 -7.86 -17.76
C PHE A 14 4.93 -8.15 -16.62
N ARG A 15 4.81 -7.37 -15.56
CA ARG A 15 5.50 -7.59 -14.30
C ARG A 15 4.44 -7.68 -13.19
N PHE A 16 4.58 -8.69 -12.37
CA PHE A 16 3.73 -8.90 -11.20
C PHE A 16 4.61 -9.30 -10.03
N ASP A 17 4.64 -8.49 -9.02
CA ASP A 17 5.41 -8.75 -7.80
C ASP A 17 4.60 -8.40 -6.56
N GLY A 18 5.02 -8.96 -5.45
CA GLY A 18 4.43 -8.61 -4.18
C GLY A 18 4.94 -9.48 -3.05
N ASN A 19 4.50 -9.12 -1.87
CA ASN A 19 4.76 -9.92 -0.68
C ASN A 19 3.57 -9.89 0.28
N VAL A 20 3.47 -10.93 1.08
CA VAL A 20 2.53 -11.03 2.20
C VAL A 20 3.27 -11.54 3.42
N VAL A 21 3.12 -10.84 4.52
CA VAL A 21 3.69 -11.19 5.81
C VAL A 21 2.57 -11.58 6.77
N PHE A 22 2.63 -12.78 7.28
CA PHE A 22 1.78 -13.28 8.35
C PHE A 22 2.61 -13.29 9.64
N ALA A 23 2.19 -12.52 10.63
CA ALA A 23 2.86 -12.44 11.90
C ALA A 23 1.91 -12.84 13.04
N HIS A 24 2.37 -13.74 13.88
CA HIS A 24 1.66 -14.09 15.10
C HIS A 24 2.50 -13.71 16.32
N TYR A 25 1.91 -12.90 17.18
CA TYR A 25 2.55 -12.36 18.36
C TYR A 25 1.93 -13.00 19.60
N TRP A 26 2.75 -13.71 20.38
CA TRP A 26 2.35 -14.26 21.67
C TRP A 26 2.75 -13.33 22.82
N GLY A 27 1.96 -13.29 23.87
CA GLY A 27 2.31 -12.59 25.10
C GLY A 27 1.97 -11.09 25.11
N PHE A 28 1.32 -10.57 24.07
CA PHE A 28 0.89 -9.17 24.05
C PHE A 28 -0.45 -8.92 24.76
N GLU A 29 -1.17 -9.98 25.14
CA GLU A 29 -2.46 -9.85 25.83
C GLU A 29 -2.32 -9.42 27.29
N ASP A 30 -1.22 -9.80 27.94
CA ASP A 30 -0.96 -9.52 29.36
C ASP A 30 0.08 -8.45 29.62
N ALA A 31 0.94 -8.15 28.65
CA ALA A 31 1.83 -7.01 28.76
C ALA A 31 1.03 -5.75 28.45
N LEU A 32 1.25 -4.70 29.19
CA LEU A 32 0.90 -3.31 28.83
C LEU A 32 1.55 -2.97 27.48
N GLY A 33 1.18 -3.77 26.48
CA GLY A 33 1.75 -3.78 25.15
C GLY A 33 1.28 -2.54 24.41
N ILE A 34 2.18 -1.63 24.32
CA ILE A 34 1.99 -0.30 23.76
C ILE A 34 1.60 -0.39 22.29
N PHE A 35 1.85 -1.52 21.62
CA PHE A 35 1.60 -1.67 20.20
C PHE A 35 1.48 -3.16 19.78
N ALA A 36 0.33 -3.54 19.27
CA ALA A 36 0.15 -4.81 18.58
C ALA A 36 0.15 -4.57 17.06
N PRO A 37 1.20 -4.96 16.35
CA PRO A 37 1.27 -4.78 14.90
C PRO A 37 0.24 -5.64 14.18
N ALA A 38 -0.02 -5.32 12.91
CA ALA A 38 -0.95 -6.07 12.09
C ALA A 38 -0.52 -7.54 11.96
N SER A 39 -1.45 -8.47 12.10
CA SER A 39 -1.18 -9.89 11.95
C SER A 39 -0.93 -10.29 10.48
N VAL A 40 -1.48 -9.53 9.55
CA VAL A 40 -1.30 -9.72 8.12
C VAL A 40 -1.06 -8.37 7.46
N THR A 41 0.03 -8.28 6.74
CA THR A 41 0.34 -7.13 5.90
C THR A 41 0.82 -7.62 4.55
N GLY A 42 0.57 -6.85 3.51
CA GLY A 42 1.08 -7.21 2.21
C GLY A 42 0.97 -6.07 1.24
N ASN A 43 1.73 -6.20 0.18
CA ASN A 43 1.64 -5.32 -0.96
C ASN A 43 1.87 -6.12 -2.24
N THR A 44 1.23 -5.70 -3.30
CA THR A 44 1.36 -6.30 -4.60
C THR A 44 1.32 -5.22 -5.65
N SER A 45 2.12 -5.37 -6.67
CA SER A 45 2.13 -4.48 -7.81
C SER A 45 2.07 -5.24 -9.12
N MET A 46 1.36 -4.68 -10.07
CA MET A 46 1.27 -5.14 -11.44
C MET A 46 1.63 -4.01 -12.38
N GLU A 47 2.45 -4.28 -13.35
CA GLU A 47 2.77 -3.36 -14.43
C GLU A 47 2.61 -4.06 -15.77
N TYR A 48 1.90 -3.42 -16.67
CA TYR A 48 1.71 -3.88 -18.03
C TYR A 48 2.18 -2.82 -19.01
N ASN A 49 3.05 -3.20 -19.94
CA ASN A 49 3.52 -2.30 -20.97
C ASN A 49 2.98 -2.68 -22.35
N ILE A 50 2.51 -1.69 -23.09
CA ILE A 50 2.01 -1.83 -24.43
C ILE A 50 3.02 -1.20 -25.38
N ARG A 51 3.72 -2.02 -26.16
CA ARG A 51 4.70 -1.59 -27.17
C ARG A 51 5.79 -0.65 -26.63
N LYS A 52 6.12 -0.75 -25.32
CA LYS A 52 7.07 0.14 -24.64
C LYS A 52 6.74 1.64 -24.78
N ARG A 53 5.47 1.97 -24.93
CA ARG A 53 4.98 3.34 -25.02
C ARG A 53 3.93 3.67 -23.97
N ILE A 54 3.09 2.70 -23.63
CA ILE A 54 2.06 2.86 -22.62
C ILE A 54 2.38 1.90 -21.49
N TYR A 55 2.46 2.42 -20.27
CA TYR A 55 2.67 1.68 -19.05
C TYR A 55 1.47 1.88 -18.14
N ILE A 56 0.86 0.78 -17.74
CA ILE A 56 -0.26 0.77 -16.81
C ILE A 56 0.19 0.00 -15.58
N GLY A 57 0.17 0.66 -14.44
CA GLY A 57 0.53 0.07 -13.16
C GLY A 57 -0.67 0.01 -12.23
N LEU A 58 -0.79 -1.07 -11.50
CA LEU A 58 -1.75 -1.27 -10.42
C LEU A 58 -0.97 -1.68 -9.19
N ASP A 59 -1.16 -0.97 -8.10
CA ASP A 59 -0.55 -1.30 -6.81
C ASP A 59 -1.62 -1.43 -5.73
N CYS A 60 -1.45 -2.38 -4.85
CA CYS A 60 -2.32 -2.62 -3.73
C CYS A 60 -1.49 -2.89 -2.48
N ALA A 61 -1.74 -2.14 -1.43
CA ALA A 61 -1.20 -2.37 -0.10
C ALA A 61 -2.35 -2.64 0.87
N PHE A 62 -2.19 -3.61 1.74
CA PHE A 62 -3.21 -3.94 2.72
C PHE A 62 -2.61 -4.32 4.08
N ALA A 63 -3.38 -4.08 5.12
CA ALA A 63 -3.05 -4.50 6.46
C ALA A 63 -4.30 -4.92 7.23
N SER A 64 -4.16 -5.96 8.06
CA SER A 64 -5.22 -6.37 8.96
C SER A 64 -5.39 -5.38 10.12
N ARG A 65 -6.46 -5.52 10.86
CA ARG A 65 -6.73 -4.73 12.06
C ARG A 65 -5.56 -4.79 13.05
N ARG A 66 -5.26 -3.65 13.65
CA ARG A 66 -4.24 -3.49 14.67
C ARG A 66 -4.88 -3.01 15.98
N ARG A 67 -4.26 -3.33 17.10
CA ARG A 67 -4.65 -2.81 18.41
C ARG A 67 -3.52 -1.97 18.97
N MET A 68 -3.88 -0.92 19.65
CA MET A 68 -2.96 0.01 20.30
C MET A 68 -3.52 0.45 21.63
N VAL A 69 -2.66 0.65 22.60
CA VAL A 69 -3.04 1.18 23.91
C VAL A 69 -2.77 2.69 23.89
N GLU A 70 -3.79 3.47 24.10
CA GLU A 70 -3.70 4.91 24.29
C GLU A 70 -3.66 5.24 25.77
N VAL A 71 -2.69 6.06 26.16
CA VAL A 71 -2.52 6.55 27.53
C VAL A 71 -2.99 8.00 27.59
N SER A 72 -4.29 8.22 27.55
CA SER A 72 -4.88 9.53 27.85
C SER A 72 -6.00 9.31 28.87
N GLU A 73 -5.91 9.93 30.03
CA GLU A 73 -6.89 9.81 31.14
C GLU A 73 -7.19 8.37 31.64
N GLY A 74 -6.35 7.41 31.28
CA GLY A 74 -6.51 5.99 31.58
C GLY A 74 -6.07 5.11 30.41
N LEU A 75 -5.80 3.82 30.68
CA LEU A 75 -5.42 2.85 29.65
C LEU A 75 -6.67 2.47 28.84
N SER A 76 -6.75 2.93 27.61
CA SER A 76 -7.77 2.51 26.64
C SER A 76 -7.14 1.81 25.45
N THR A 77 -7.80 0.76 24.96
CA THR A 77 -7.36 0.04 23.77
C THR A 77 -8.05 0.67 22.55
N VAL A 78 -7.27 1.26 21.66
CA VAL A 78 -7.74 1.79 20.37
C VAL A 78 -7.48 0.76 19.28
N SER A 79 -8.52 0.44 18.53
CA SER A 79 -8.43 -0.46 17.38
C SER A 79 -8.28 0.35 16.10
N ILE A 80 -7.20 0.11 15.37
CA ILE A 80 -6.99 0.67 14.04
C ILE A 80 -7.60 -0.30 13.03
N PRO A 81 -8.57 0.11 12.21
CA PRO A 81 -9.26 -0.77 11.27
C PRO A 81 -8.30 -1.33 10.21
N ALA A 82 -8.66 -2.48 9.66
CA ALA A 82 -8.00 -3.00 8.47
C ALA A 82 -8.20 -2.05 7.29
N TYR A 83 -7.23 -1.97 6.41
CA TYR A 83 -7.33 -1.15 5.21
C TYR A 83 -6.77 -1.87 3.98
N ALA A 84 -7.21 -1.42 2.82
CA ALA A 84 -6.61 -1.71 1.53
C ALA A 84 -6.45 -0.39 0.75
N ASP A 85 -5.24 -0.12 0.30
CA ASP A 85 -4.92 1.05 -0.52
C ASP A 85 -4.67 0.55 -1.95
N LEU A 86 -5.53 0.98 -2.86
CA LEU A 86 -5.44 0.64 -4.27
C LEU A 86 -4.99 1.86 -5.07
N GLY A 87 -3.87 1.74 -5.76
CA GLY A 87 -3.33 2.75 -6.66
C GLY A 87 -3.35 2.31 -8.11
N LEU A 88 -3.54 3.26 -9.01
CA LEU A 88 -3.45 3.08 -10.45
C LEU A 88 -2.49 4.12 -11.01
N SER A 89 -1.56 3.67 -11.85
CA SER A 89 -0.63 4.54 -12.56
C SER A 89 -0.72 4.33 -14.05
N PHE A 90 -0.56 5.42 -14.79
CA PHE A 90 -0.57 5.43 -16.23
C PHE A 90 0.57 6.33 -16.74
N GLU A 91 1.32 5.85 -17.70
CA GLU A 91 2.35 6.62 -18.37
C GLU A 91 2.26 6.39 -19.88
N TYR A 92 2.34 7.47 -20.65
CA TYR A 92 2.35 7.43 -22.10
C TYR A 92 3.57 8.18 -22.65
N ALA A 93 4.48 7.45 -23.26
CA ALA A 93 5.64 7.99 -23.93
C ALA A 93 5.25 8.50 -25.34
N LEU A 94 5.00 9.80 -25.45
CA LEU A 94 4.68 10.46 -26.72
C LEU A 94 5.88 10.46 -27.67
N SER A 95 7.08 10.69 -27.12
CA SER A 95 8.34 10.67 -27.86
C SER A 95 9.48 10.22 -26.94
N ARG A 96 10.70 10.12 -27.49
CA ARG A 96 11.89 9.81 -26.67
C ARG A 96 12.18 10.86 -25.58
N LYS A 97 11.63 12.07 -25.73
CA LYS A 97 11.89 13.20 -24.83
C LYS A 97 10.67 13.62 -24.00
N LEU A 98 9.50 13.17 -24.38
CA LEU A 98 8.25 13.61 -23.77
C LEU A 98 7.37 12.43 -23.37
N SER A 99 6.99 12.40 -22.12
CA SER A 99 5.98 11.47 -21.60
C SER A 99 4.93 12.21 -20.77
N LEU A 100 3.71 11.67 -20.80
CA LEU A 100 2.60 12.07 -19.94
C LEU A 100 2.40 10.97 -18.88
N TRP A 101 2.13 11.37 -17.67
CA TRP A 101 1.82 10.41 -16.60
C TRP A 101 0.64 10.88 -15.76
N ALA A 102 -0.09 9.92 -15.22
CA ALA A 102 -1.15 10.15 -14.27
C ALA A 102 -1.12 9.05 -13.19
N ARG A 103 -1.46 9.40 -11.98
CA ARG A 103 -1.53 8.47 -10.85
C ARG A 103 -2.76 8.75 -10.00
N GLY A 104 -3.50 7.70 -9.65
CA GLY A 104 -4.55 7.71 -8.67
C GLY A 104 -4.16 6.88 -7.45
N GLY A 105 -4.44 7.38 -6.26
CA GLY A 105 -4.22 6.67 -5.01
C GLY A 105 -5.49 6.58 -4.18
N ASN A 106 -5.52 5.61 -3.28
CA ASN A 106 -6.68 5.31 -2.43
C ASN A 106 -8.00 5.21 -3.22
N LEU A 107 -7.98 4.48 -4.33
CA LEU A 107 -9.14 4.36 -5.23
C LEU A 107 -10.36 3.70 -4.59
N LEU A 108 -10.17 2.93 -3.52
CA LEU A 108 -11.26 2.36 -2.74
C LEU A 108 -11.89 3.36 -1.77
N ASN A 109 -11.31 4.56 -1.65
CA ASN A 109 -11.75 5.60 -0.72
C ASN A 109 -11.90 5.12 0.73
N MET A 110 -11.01 4.25 1.15
CA MET A 110 -10.99 3.76 2.52
C MET A 110 -10.28 4.76 3.43
N THR A 111 -10.73 4.83 4.68
CA THR A 111 -9.99 5.56 5.71
C THR A 111 -8.75 4.78 6.09
N ILE A 112 -7.59 5.27 5.65
CA ILE A 112 -6.31 4.63 5.91
C ILE A 112 -5.68 5.29 7.13
N GLN A 113 -5.43 4.51 8.17
CA GLN A 113 -4.71 4.94 9.35
C GLN A 113 -3.47 4.07 9.50
N ARG A 114 -2.33 4.57 9.05
CA ARG A 114 -1.03 3.90 9.27
C ARG A 114 -0.48 4.23 10.64
N THR A 115 -0.79 5.41 11.12
CA THR A 115 -0.46 5.89 12.46
C THR A 115 -1.75 6.22 13.22
N PRO A 116 -1.81 5.98 14.54
CA PRO A 116 -2.98 6.34 15.34
C PRO A 116 -3.25 7.84 15.26
N LEU A 117 -4.53 8.19 15.22
CA LEU A 117 -5.05 9.56 15.17
C LEU A 117 -4.77 10.32 13.86
N TYR A 118 -4.04 9.75 12.92
CA TYR A 118 -3.80 10.35 11.62
C TYR A 118 -4.42 9.51 10.51
N ALA A 119 -5.54 9.95 9.98
CA ALA A 119 -6.12 9.39 8.77
C ALA A 119 -5.46 10.01 7.54
N GLU A 120 -5.06 9.19 6.60
CA GLU A 120 -4.61 9.66 5.29
C GLU A 120 -5.81 10.20 4.49
N GLY A 121 -5.53 11.11 3.56
CA GLY A 121 -6.55 11.68 2.68
C GLY A 121 -7.27 10.61 1.86
N GLY A 122 -8.48 10.92 1.41
CA GLY A 122 -9.28 10.06 0.54
C GLY A 122 -8.68 9.87 -0.85
N ILE A 123 -9.52 9.57 -1.83
CA ILE A 123 -9.10 9.42 -3.23
C ILE A 123 -8.29 10.64 -3.67
N ASN A 124 -7.14 10.39 -4.25
CA ASN A 124 -6.27 11.43 -4.78
C ASN A 124 -5.85 11.12 -6.22
N PHE A 125 -5.66 12.16 -7.02
CA PHE A 125 -5.18 12.05 -8.38
C PHE A 125 -4.09 13.08 -8.63
N THR A 126 -3.05 12.64 -9.31
CA THR A 126 -1.95 13.48 -9.76
C THR A 126 -1.65 13.18 -11.23
N ALA A 127 -1.30 14.19 -11.98
CA ALA A 127 -0.87 14.03 -13.37
C ALA A 127 0.24 15.02 -13.68
N GLY A 128 1.06 14.69 -14.63
CA GLY A 128 2.18 15.54 -15.01
C GLY A 128 2.77 15.18 -16.36
N ILE A 129 3.74 15.99 -16.74
CA ILE A 129 4.52 15.84 -17.95
C ILE A 129 5.97 15.69 -17.57
N CYS A 130 6.65 14.73 -18.18
CA CYS A 130 8.08 14.55 -18.03
C CYS A 130 8.76 14.91 -19.36
N LEU A 131 9.73 15.82 -19.28
CA LEU A 131 10.53 16.24 -20.43
C LEU A 131 11.99 15.91 -20.19
N ASN A 132 12.56 15.05 -21.01
CA ASN A 132 13.97 14.69 -21.01
C ASN A 132 14.70 15.54 -22.05
N LEU A 133 15.50 16.45 -21.56
CA LEU A 133 16.30 17.34 -22.40
C LEU A 133 17.61 16.69 -22.86
#